data_1a6bff4d7b4c7220917af2832c716e0f
#
_entry.id   1a6bff4d7b4c7220917af2832c716e0f
#
_cell.length_a   1.000
_cell.length_b   1.000
_cell.length_c   1.000
_cell.angle_alpha   90.00
_cell.angle_beta   90.00
_cell.angle_gamma   90.00
#
_symmetry.space_group_name_H-M   'P 1'
#
loop_
_entity.id
_entity.type
_entity.pdbx_description
1 polymer ?
#
loop_
_entity_poly.entity_id
_entity_poly.type
_entity_poly.pdbx_seq_one_letter_code
_entity_poly.pdbx_strand_id
1 'polypeptide(L)'
;MAKSEKRISISVMDKIIKEHFENTTTEQWYGIEVQIKKTLSFTEMMEFVNDVVLSCFQEDGGFVPEVMDFAIRSNILSKYANFSLPDKLEHRYEIIYKTDIIDLVCSRINGAQLNEIVASINRKVEFLCNSNALMIKRQV
;
A
#
# COMPACT_ATOMS: atom_id res chain seq x y z
N MET A 1 -11.77 9.06 -46.61
CA MET A 1 -10.44 8.63 -46.18
C MET A 1 -10.41 8.48 -44.68
N ALA A 2 -10.30 7.27 -44.20
CA ALA A 2 -10.21 7.04 -42.77
C ALA A 2 -8.90 7.64 -42.24
N LYS A 3 -9.00 8.60 -41.34
CA LYS A 3 -7.82 9.10 -40.64
C LYS A 3 -7.32 7.97 -39.72
N SER A 4 -6.10 7.50 -39.97
CA SER A 4 -5.46 6.61 -39.02
C SER A 4 -5.38 7.33 -37.68
N GLU A 5 -5.95 6.74 -36.65
CA GLU A 5 -5.83 7.27 -35.29
C GLU A 5 -4.36 7.32 -34.91
N LYS A 6 -3.86 8.50 -34.53
CA LYS A 6 -2.52 8.64 -33.99
C LYS A 6 -2.49 8.09 -32.60
N ARG A 7 -1.79 6.99 -32.42
CA ARG A 7 -1.58 6.43 -31.08
C ARG A 7 -0.46 7.19 -30.39
N ILE A 8 -0.65 7.42 -29.09
CA ILE A 8 0.37 8.02 -28.25
C ILE A 8 1.44 6.96 -27.99
N SER A 9 2.70 7.29 -28.29
CA SER A 9 3.80 6.36 -28.09
C SER A 9 4.22 6.30 -26.62
N ILE A 10 4.87 5.20 -26.22
CA ILE A 10 5.41 5.04 -24.87
C ILE A 10 6.42 6.13 -24.56
N SER A 11 7.28 6.51 -25.52
CA SER A 11 8.29 7.54 -25.33
C SER A 11 7.67 8.92 -25.04
N VAL A 12 6.54 9.25 -25.65
CA VAL A 12 5.81 10.49 -25.37
C VAL A 12 5.22 10.44 -23.96
N MET A 13 4.63 9.31 -23.59
CA MET A 13 4.08 9.14 -22.24
C MET A 13 5.16 9.22 -21.16
N ASP A 14 6.31 8.58 -21.39
CA ASP A 14 7.43 8.62 -20.44
C ASP A 14 7.94 10.05 -20.23
N LYS A 15 8.00 10.83 -21.31
CA LYS A 15 8.39 12.24 -21.22
C LYS A 15 7.39 13.05 -20.41
N ILE A 16 6.10 12.85 -20.62
CA ILE A 16 5.04 13.52 -19.86
C ILE A 16 5.12 13.18 -18.39
N ILE A 17 5.30 11.88 -18.07
CA ILE A 17 5.44 11.42 -16.69
C ILE A 17 6.63 12.10 -16.03
N LYS A 18 7.79 12.09 -16.69
CA LYS A 18 9.01 12.68 -16.15
C LYS A 18 8.89 14.19 -15.93
N GLU A 19 8.25 14.91 -16.84
CA GLU A 19 8.17 16.38 -16.80
C GLU A 19 7.06 16.89 -15.89
N HIS A 20 5.93 16.17 -15.77
CA HIS A 20 4.72 16.66 -15.11
C HIS A 20 4.27 15.85 -13.90
N PHE A 21 4.76 14.63 -13.73
CA PHE A 21 4.34 13.74 -12.65
C PHE A 21 5.53 13.23 -11.85
N GLU A 22 6.28 14.17 -11.26
CA GLU A 22 7.37 13.81 -10.36
C GLU A 22 6.84 12.96 -9.21
N ASN A 23 7.50 11.81 -8.96
CA ASN A 23 6.98 10.80 -8.04
C ASN A 23 7.34 11.06 -6.58
N THR A 24 8.36 11.85 -6.29
CA THR A 24 8.86 12.02 -4.93
C THR A 24 8.65 13.46 -4.46
N THR A 25 8.20 13.61 -3.23
CA THR A 25 8.16 14.89 -2.54
C THR A 25 8.92 14.77 -1.22
N THR A 26 9.49 15.87 -0.76
CA THR A 26 10.25 15.95 0.49
C THR A 26 9.53 16.88 1.44
N GLU A 27 9.28 16.42 2.66
CA GLU A 27 8.60 17.17 3.70
C GLU A 27 9.48 17.23 4.96
N GLN A 28 9.39 18.34 5.70
CA GLN A 28 10.02 18.45 7.01
C GLN A 28 9.02 18.09 8.09
N TRP A 29 9.40 17.15 8.96
CA TRP A 29 8.55 16.66 10.04
C TRP A 29 9.37 16.65 11.32
N TYR A 30 9.11 17.62 12.19
CA TYR A 30 9.86 17.80 13.45
C TYR A 30 11.39 17.79 13.24
N GLY A 31 11.87 18.50 12.22
CA GLY A 31 13.29 18.57 11.88
C GLY A 31 13.83 17.36 11.12
N ILE A 32 12.99 16.38 10.82
CA ILE A 32 13.37 15.18 10.06
C ILE A 32 12.91 15.36 8.62
N GLU A 33 13.77 15.01 7.67
CA GLU A 33 13.43 15.02 6.25
C GLU A 33 12.72 13.72 5.90
N VAL A 34 11.45 13.84 5.51
CA VAL A 34 10.63 12.70 5.09
C VAL A 34 10.48 12.74 3.58
N GLN A 35 10.97 11.71 2.91
CA GLN A 35 10.80 11.54 1.47
C GLN A 35 9.59 10.64 1.23
N ILE A 36 8.65 11.13 0.41
CA ILE A 36 7.39 10.45 0.16
C ILE A 36 7.26 10.18 -1.34
N LYS A 37 7.02 8.92 -1.70
CA LYS A 37 6.63 8.54 -3.06
C LYS A 37 5.15 8.82 -3.23
N LYS A 38 4.77 9.49 -4.30
CA LYS A 38 3.35 9.76 -4.57
C LYS A 38 2.62 8.52 -5.04
N THR A 39 3.31 7.65 -5.80
CA THR A 39 2.77 6.38 -6.26
C THR A 39 3.81 5.28 -6.07
N LEU A 40 3.32 4.06 -5.89
CA LEU A 40 4.16 2.86 -5.85
C LEU A 40 4.26 2.25 -7.24
N SER A 41 5.36 1.54 -7.50
CA SER A 41 5.47 0.68 -8.68
C SER A 41 4.48 -0.48 -8.55
N PHE A 42 4.23 -1.18 -9.67
CA PHE A 42 3.37 -2.36 -9.65
C PHE A 42 3.86 -3.42 -8.66
N THR A 43 5.16 -3.67 -8.65
CA THR A 43 5.78 -4.64 -7.74
C THR A 43 5.60 -4.23 -6.28
N GLU A 44 5.86 -2.95 -5.96
CA GLU A 44 5.67 -2.44 -4.60
C GLU A 44 4.21 -2.51 -4.15
N MET A 45 3.27 -2.25 -5.07
CA MET A 45 1.85 -2.36 -4.80
C MET A 45 1.46 -3.80 -4.46
N MET A 46 1.97 -4.78 -5.23
CA MET A 46 1.74 -6.20 -4.98
C MET A 46 2.31 -6.65 -3.65
N GLU A 47 3.52 -6.18 -3.32
CA GLU A 47 4.15 -6.47 -2.03
C GLU A 47 3.32 -5.91 -0.88
N PHE A 48 2.82 -4.68 -1.01
CA PHE A 48 1.96 -4.06 -0.01
C PHE A 48 0.73 -4.93 0.27
N VAL A 49 0.01 -5.32 -0.78
CA VAL A 49 -1.18 -6.17 -0.65
C VAL A 49 -0.83 -7.48 0.05
N ASN A 50 0.21 -8.16 -0.42
CA ASN A 50 0.61 -9.46 0.12
C ASN A 50 1.06 -9.37 1.57
N ASP A 51 1.86 -8.36 1.93
CA ASP A 51 2.34 -8.16 3.30
C ASP A 51 1.16 -7.97 4.28
N VAL A 52 0.19 -7.15 3.89
CA VAL A 52 -0.99 -6.92 4.74
C VAL A 52 -1.82 -8.19 4.88
N VAL A 53 -2.09 -8.87 3.77
CA VAL A 53 -2.89 -10.11 3.79
C VAL A 53 -2.23 -11.17 4.66
N LEU A 54 -0.92 -11.40 4.47
CA LEU A 54 -0.18 -12.39 5.26
C LEU A 54 -0.17 -12.04 6.75
N SER A 55 -0.12 -10.76 7.09
CA SER A 55 -0.15 -10.30 8.49
C SER A 55 -1.48 -10.58 9.17
N CYS A 56 -2.57 -10.67 8.42
CA CYS A 56 -3.92 -10.85 8.96
C CYS A 56 -4.31 -12.31 9.20
N PHE A 57 -3.52 -13.28 8.71
CA PHE A 57 -3.82 -14.69 8.89
C PHE A 57 -2.83 -15.36 9.83
N GLN A 58 -3.36 -16.17 10.76
CA GLN A 58 -2.56 -16.99 11.65
C GLN A 58 -2.11 -18.27 10.93
N GLU A 59 -1.19 -19.02 11.55
CA GLU A 59 -0.67 -20.27 11.00
C GLU A 59 -1.78 -21.32 10.77
N ASP A 60 -2.82 -21.29 11.60
CA ASP A 60 -3.97 -22.18 11.46
C ASP A 60 -4.96 -21.73 10.37
N GLY A 61 -4.68 -20.63 9.68
CA GLY A 61 -5.54 -20.05 8.68
C GLY A 61 -6.61 -19.10 9.23
N GLY A 62 -6.62 -18.83 10.53
CA GLY A 62 -7.55 -17.91 11.16
C GLY A 62 -7.29 -16.46 10.78
N PHE A 63 -8.33 -15.72 10.42
CA PHE A 63 -8.26 -14.31 10.06
C PHE A 63 -8.41 -13.43 11.30
N VAL A 64 -7.50 -12.45 11.45
CA VAL A 64 -7.48 -11.51 12.57
C VAL A 64 -7.65 -10.09 12.01
N PRO A 65 -8.91 -9.59 11.93
CA PRO A 65 -9.19 -8.29 11.31
C PRO A 65 -8.54 -7.10 12.04
N GLU A 66 -8.28 -7.22 13.34
CA GLU A 66 -7.68 -6.16 14.15
C GLU A 66 -6.27 -5.79 13.69
N VAL A 67 -5.56 -6.74 13.05
CA VAL A 67 -4.21 -6.52 12.54
C VAL A 67 -4.21 -5.74 11.22
N MET A 68 -5.33 -5.76 10.50
CA MET A 68 -5.39 -5.20 9.14
C MET A 68 -5.03 -3.71 9.09
N ASP A 69 -5.66 -2.89 9.93
CA ASP A 69 -5.41 -1.45 9.94
C ASP A 69 -3.96 -1.13 10.30
N PHE A 70 -3.44 -1.81 11.30
CA PHE A 70 -2.05 -1.66 11.72
C PHE A 70 -1.08 -2.06 10.59
N ALA A 71 -1.34 -3.15 9.89
CA ALA A 71 -0.52 -3.62 8.78
C ALA A 71 -0.58 -2.64 7.59
N ILE A 72 -1.75 -2.10 7.28
CA ILE A 72 -1.92 -1.09 6.22
C ILE A 72 -1.08 0.15 6.56
N ARG A 73 -1.20 0.68 7.77
CA ARG A 73 -0.47 1.87 8.20
C ARG A 73 1.03 1.64 8.22
N SER A 74 1.48 0.47 8.68
CA SER A 74 2.89 0.08 8.64
C SER A 74 3.44 0.09 7.21
N ASN A 75 2.69 -0.45 6.26
CA ASN A 75 3.08 -0.47 4.86
C ASN A 75 3.04 0.91 4.20
N ILE A 76 2.14 1.78 4.61
CA ILE A 76 2.13 3.18 4.16
C ILE A 76 3.48 3.82 4.50
N LEU A 77 3.97 3.68 5.72
CA LEU A 77 5.23 4.28 6.13
C LEU A 77 6.45 3.64 5.45
N SER A 78 6.46 2.31 5.31
CA SER A 78 7.62 1.61 4.75
C SER A 78 7.66 1.65 3.23
N LYS A 79 6.52 1.70 2.54
CA LYS A 79 6.44 1.66 1.07
C LYS A 79 6.38 3.06 0.45
N TYR A 80 5.54 3.95 0.98
CA TYR A 80 5.38 5.30 0.45
C TYR A 80 6.38 6.30 1.02
N ALA A 81 6.97 6.01 2.18
CA ALA A 81 7.92 6.92 2.83
C ALA A 81 9.24 6.21 3.15
N ASN A 82 10.23 6.98 3.60
CA ASN A 82 11.57 6.46 3.87
C ASN A 82 11.77 6.01 5.33
N PHE A 83 10.75 5.42 5.92
CA PHE A 83 10.81 4.91 7.29
C PHE A 83 11.28 3.46 7.32
N SER A 84 12.26 3.18 8.19
CA SER A 84 12.58 1.82 8.61
C SER A 84 11.86 1.58 9.93
N LEU A 85 10.84 0.73 9.89
CA LEU A 85 10.03 0.48 11.07
C LEU A 85 10.74 -0.46 12.04
N PRO A 86 10.64 -0.21 13.36
CA PRO A 86 11.23 -1.10 14.36
C PRO A 86 10.53 -2.45 14.38
N ASP A 87 11.29 -3.51 14.73
CA ASP A 87 10.75 -4.86 14.84
C ASP A 87 9.78 -5.00 16.00
N LYS A 88 10.01 -4.26 17.09
CA LYS A 88 9.10 -4.28 18.25
C LYS A 88 7.75 -3.66 17.89
N LEU A 89 6.69 -4.43 18.01
CA LEU A 89 5.34 -4.00 17.67
C LEU A 89 4.89 -2.79 18.51
N GLU A 90 5.27 -2.72 19.78
CA GLU A 90 4.93 -1.58 20.66
C GLU A 90 5.53 -0.27 20.15
N HIS A 91 6.79 -0.27 19.72
CA HIS A 91 7.43 0.92 19.16
C HIS A 91 6.82 1.32 17.83
N ARG A 92 6.50 0.34 16.99
CA ARG A 92 5.83 0.57 15.71
C ARG A 92 4.44 1.17 15.92
N TYR A 93 3.70 0.64 16.90
CA TYR A 93 2.39 1.14 17.28
C TYR A 93 2.46 2.60 17.73
N GLU A 94 3.45 2.95 18.57
CA GLU A 94 3.64 4.32 19.03
C GLU A 94 3.91 5.30 17.89
N ILE A 95 4.76 4.94 16.94
CA ILE A 95 5.06 5.77 15.78
C ILE A 95 3.78 6.03 14.99
N ILE A 96 2.98 5.00 14.76
CA ILE A 96 1.80 5.06 13.91
C ILE A 96 0.65 5.80 14.59
N TYR A 97 0.40 5.54 15.85
CA TYR A 97 -0.82 6.01 16.53
C TYR A 97 -0.61 7.19 17.48
N LYS A 98 0.61 7.43 17.97
CA LYS A 98 0.90 8.58 18.83
C LYS A 98 1.36 9.81 18.07
N THR A 99 1.74 9.67 16.80
CA THR A 99 2.20 10.77 15.96
C THR A 99 1.23 11.04 14.83
N ASP A 100 1.43 12.14 14.13
CA ASP A 100 0.65 12.53 12.95
C ASP A 100 1.33 12.12 11.64
N ILE A 101 2.32 11.22 11.68
CA ILE A 101 3.09 10.86 10.49
C ILE A 101 2.23 10.24 9.38
N ILE A 102 1.26 9.42 9.75
CA ILE A 102 0.37 8.79 8.77
C ILE A 102 -0.43 9.86 8.02
N ASP A 103 -0.94 10.86 8.73
CA ASP A 103 -1.69 11.95 8.11
C ASP A 103 -0.83 12.75 7.15
N LEU A 104 0.43 13.01 7.52
CA LEU A 104 1.37 13.70 6.63
C LEU A 104 1.59 12.89 5.34
N VAL A 105 1.93 11.63 5.46
CA VAL A 105 2.21 10.77 4.30
C VAL A 105 0.96 10.64 3.43
N CYS A 106 -0.20 10.36 4.02
CA CYS A 106 -1.45 10.20 3.28
C CYS A 106 -1.86 11.48 2.55
N SER A 107 -1.50 12.66 3.07
CA SER A 107 -1.82 13.93 2.42
C SER A 107 -1.01 14.18 1.14
N ARG A 108 0.08 13.45 0.92
CA ARG A 108 0.99 13.63 -0.22
C ARG A 108 0.93 12.53 -1.26
N ILE A 109 0.39 11.37 -0.92
CA ILE A 109 0.33 10.23 -1.84
C ILE A 109 -0.90 10.30 -2.74
N ASN A 110 -0.89 9.51 -3.82
CA ASN A 110 -2.02 9.36 -4.71
C ASN A 110 -3.12 8.55 -4.01
N GLY A 111 -4.19 9.23 -3.61
CA GLY A 111 -5.29 8.61 -2.88
C GLY A 111 -6.02 7.54 -3.68
N ALA A 112 -6.12 7.70 -5.00
CA ALA A 112 -6.77 6.70 -5.86
C ALA A 112 -6.00 5.39 -5.86
N GLN A 113 -4.66 5.45 -5.87
CA GLN A 113 -3.85 4.24 -5.78
C GLN A 113 -4.01 3.56 -4.41
N LEU A 114 -3.95 4.32 -3.33
CA LEU A 114 -4.12 3.74 -1.99
C LEU A 114 -5.49 3.09 -1.83
N ASN A 115 -6.55 3.73 -2.34
CA ASN A 115 -7.89 3.16 -2.32
C ASN A 115 -7.94 1.83 -3.09
N GLU A 116 -7.27 1.74 -4.24
CA GLU A 116 -7.20 0.49 -5.01
C GLU A 116 -6.42 -0.59 -4.26
N ILE A 117 -5.34 -0.22 -3.59
CA ILE A 117 -4.56 -1.15 -2.75
C ILE A 117 -5.45 -1.72 -1.64
N VAL A 118 -6.18 -0.87 -0.93
CA VAL A 118 -7.08 -1.30 0.16
C VAL A 118 -8.20 -2.19 -0.39
N ALA A 119 -8.78 -1.82 -1.53
CA ALA A 119 -9.80 -2.65 -2.18
C ALA A 119 -9.25 -4.03 -2.58
N SER A 120 -8.02 -4.08 -3.09
CA SER A 120 -7.34 -5.33 -3.46
C SER A 120 -7.09 -6.21 -2.23
N ILE A 121 -6.68 -5.60 -1.11
CA ILE A 121 -6.51 -6.31 0.16
C ILE A 121 -7.84 -6.95 0.60
N ASN A 122 -8.91 -6.18 0.59
CA ASN A 122 -10.23 -6.66 1.00
C ASN A 122 -10.73 -7.80 0.11
N ARG A 123 -10.55 -7.69 -1.21
CA ARG A 123 -10.92 -8.76 -2.15
C ARG A 123 -10.15 -10.04 -1.87
N LYS A 124 -8.86 -9.94 -1.62
CA LYS A 124 -8.01 -11.10 -1.37
C LYS A 124 -8.32 -11.74 -0.02
N VAL A 125 -8.55 -10.94 1.01
CA VAL A 125 -8.97 -11.44 2.33
C VAL A 125 -10.30 -12.19 2.21
N GLU A 126 -11.28 -11.61 1.52
CA GLU A 126 -12.58 -12.25 1.31
C GLU A 126 -12.44 -13.57 0.56
N PHE A 127 -11.66 -13.60 -0.50
CA PHE A 127 -11.39 -14.81 -1.27
C PHE A 127 -10.78 -15.91 -0.39
N LEU A 128 -9.77 -15.57 0.42
CA LEU A 128 -9.09 -16.53 1.29
C LEU A 128 -10.00 -17.03 2.42
N CYS A 129 -10.80 -16.14 3.01
CA CYS A 129 -11.77 -16.54 4.03
C CYS A 129 -12.81 -17.51 3.47
N ASN A 130 -13.32 -17.26 2.28
CA ASN A 130 -14.27 -18.15 1.61
C ASN A 130 -13.64 -19.48 1.24
N SER A 131 -12.40 -19.48 0.76
CA SER A 131 -11.65 -20.69 0.41
C SER A 131 -11.40 -21.55 1.65
N ASN A 132 -10.98 -20.93 2.76
CA ASN A 132 -10.76 -21.64 4.02
C ASN A 132 -12.04 -22.24 4.56
N ALA A 133 -13.16 -21.52 4.49
CA ALA A 133 -14.47 -22.04 4.90
C ALA A 133 -14.89 -23.24 4.07
N LEU A 134 -14.64 -23.23 2.75
CA LEU A 134 -14.90 -24.36 1.86
C LEU A 134 -14.06 -25.59 2.22
N MET A 135 -12.78 -25.38 2.51
CA MET A 135 -11.88 -26.46 2.90
C MET A 135 -12.32 -27.10 4.22
N ILE A 136 -12.71 -26.30 5.20
CA ILE A 136 -13.21 -26.79 6.48
C ILE A 136 -14.47 -27.64 6.27
N LYS A 137 -15.41 -27.19 5.43
CA LYS A 137 -16.62 -27.94 5.11
C LYS A 137 -16.33 -29.29 4.41
N ARG A 138 -15.28 -29.36 3.61
CA ARG A 138 -14.89 -30.58 2.91
C ARG A 138 -14.21 -31.61 3.82
N GLN A 139 -13.67 -31.17 4.94
CA GLN A 139 -13.00 -32.06 5.92
C GLN A 139 -13.99 -32.69 6.92
N VAL A 140 -15.21 -32.21 6.96
CA VAL A 140 -16.28 -32.75 7.78
C VAL A 140 -17.11 -33.74 6.92
#